data_2219e12fa74418a4866e38420d48574f
#
_entry.id   2219e12fa74418a4866e38420d48574f
#
_cell.length_a   1.000
_cell.length_b   1.000
_cell.length_c   1.000
_cell.angle_alpha   90.00
_cell.angle_beta   90.00
_cell.angle_gamma   90.00
#
_symmetry.space_group_name_H-M   'P 1'
#
loop_
_entity.id
_entity.type
_entity.pdbx_description
1 polymer ?
#
loop_
_entity_poly.entity_id
_entity_poly.type
_entity_poly.pdbx_seq_one_letter_code
_entity_poly.pdbx_strand_id
1 'polypeptide(L)'
;MLDKITKYILVPEEEIQEICKRLGKEISSDYAGKKIILICVLKGSVMFAVDLAKELSVVTEMEFVRTYSYGAGTESTGEVKMLIDFDRDDIADCDCLVIEDIVDSGNTLKFLVEHILAKGARSVKTCTLLDKPSRRKVDFNPDYTGKTIPDEFVFGYGLDLFEEYRDLPYVAVVSPDYLATLGL
;
A
#
# COMPACT_ATOMS: atom_id res chain seq x y z
N MET A 1 16.99 -7.51 20.17
CA MET A 1 17.10 -7.95 18.75
C MET A 1 16.73 -6.80 17.82
N LEU A 2 15.57 -6.17 17.98
CA LEU A 2 15.10 -5.03 17.15
C LEU A 2 16.10 -3.85 17.15
N ASP A 3 16.76 -3.53 18.26
CA ASP A 3 17.74 -2.44 18.36
C ASP A 3 18.95 -2.59 17.40
N LYS A 4 19.26 -3.83 16.97
CA LYS A 4 20.32 -4.08 16.00
C LYS A 4 19.85 -3.97 14.55
N ILE A 5 18.56 -4.17 14.33
CA ILE A 5 17.92 -4.17 13.01
C ILE A 5 17.48 -2.74 12.66
N THR A 6 17.04 -1.98 13.66
CA THR A 6 16.44 -0.66 13.49
C THR A 6 17.48 0.43 13.53
N LYS A 7 17.52 1.27 12.48
CA LYS A 7 18.29 2.52 12.47
C LYS A 7 17.55 3.61 13.26
N TYR A 8 16.28 3.80 12.94
CA TYR A 8 15.35 4.69 13.65
C TYR A 8 13.90 4.41 13.23
N ILE A 9 12.94 4.89 14.02
CA ILE A 9 11.52 4.87 13.67
C ILE A 9 11.24 6.03 12.72
N LEU A 10 10.77 5.73 11.51
CA LEU A 10 10.48 6.70 10.46
C LEU A 10 9.06 7.26 10.58
N VAL A 11 8.09 6.39 10.92
CA VAL A 11 6.70 6.76 11.13
C VAL A 11 6.21 6.09 12.41
N PRO A 12 6.09 6.85 13.51
CA PRO A 12 5.54 6.33 14.77
C PRO A 12 4.07 5.93 14.64
N GLU A 13 3.59 5.10 15.56
CA GLU A 13 2.20 4.65 15.61
C GLU A 13 1.21 5.81 15.63
N GLU A 14 1.47 6.83 16.43
CA GLU A 14 0.62 8.01 16.55
C GLU A 14 0.49 8.75 15.21
N GLU A 15 1.60 8.88 14.46
CA GLU A 15 1.59 9.53 13.15
C GLU A 15 0.82 8.69 12.13
N ILE A 16 0.92 7.35 12.19
CA ILE A 16 0.12 6.45 11.34
C ILE A 16 -1.38 6.65 11.59
N GLN A 17 -1.78 6.75 12.86
CA GLN A 17 -3.17 6.99 13.25
C GLN A 17 -3.67 8.35 12.73
N GLU A 18 -2.85 9.40 12.82
CA GLU A 18 -3.17 10.72 12.25
C GLU A 18 -3.32 10.69 10.74
N ILE A 19 -2.44 9.95 10.05
CA ILE A 19 -2.53 9.73 8.59
C ILE A 19 -3.86 9.04 8.25
N CYS A 20 -4.21 7.95 8.94
CA CYS A 20 -5.47 7.25 8.71
C CYS A 20 -6.69 8.15 8.90
N LYS A 21 -6.74 8.95 9.97
CA LYS A 21 -7.81 9.92 10.24
C LYS A 21 -7.92 10.98 9.15
N ARG A 22 -6.80 11.55 8.73
CA ARG A 22 -6.75 12.55 7.65
C ARG A 22 -7.26 11.98 6.34
N LEU A 23 -6.71 10.83 5.92
CA LEU A 23 -7.11 10.16 4.68
C LEU A 23 -8.56 9.68 4.73
N GLY A 24 -9.00 9.13 5.87
CA GLY A 24 -10.38 8.71 6.09
C GLY A 24 -11.37 9.85 5.89
N LYS A 25 -11.07 11.05 6.42
CA LYS A 25 -11.89 12.25 6.24
C LYS A 25 -11.92 12.72 4.78
N GLU A 26 -10.76 12.76 4.11
CA GLU A 26 -10.61 13.18 2.71
C GLU A 26 -11.39 12.25 1.77
N ILE A 27 -11.16 10.94 1.88
CA ILE A 27 -11.83 9.91 1.09
C ILE A 27 -13.35 9.92 1.35
N SER A 28 -13.77 10.03 2.62
CA SER A 28 -15.20 10.10 2.96
C SER A 28 -15.89 11.31 2.35
N SER A 29 -15.20 12.43 2.24
CA SER A 29 -15.71 13.65 1.58
C SER A 29 -15.89 13.43 0.07
N ASP A 30 -14.88 12.83 -0.58
CA ASP A 30 -14.90 12.59 -2.04
C ASP A 30 -15.99 11.57 -2.46
N TYR A 31 -16.27 10.62 -1.56
CA TYR A 31 -17.23 9.55 -1.80
C TYR A 31 -18.55 9.73 -1.01
N ALA A 32 -18.86 10.97 -0.57
CA ALA A 32 -20.08 11.22 0.19
C ALA A 32 -21.33 10.73 -0.55
N GLY A 33 -22.16 9.93 0.16
CA GLY A 33 -23.39 9.33 -0.40
C GLY A 33 -23.16 8.15 -1.36
N LYS A 34 -21.92 7.68 -1.50
CA LYS A 34 -21.57 6.53 -2.32
C LYS A 34 -21.18 5.34 -1.45
N LYS A 35 -21.17 4.16 -2.08
CA LYS A 35 -20.52 2.94 -1.59
C LYS A 35 -19.22 2.75 -2.37
N ILE A 36 -18.14 2.34 -1.70
CA ILE A 36 -16.86 2.05 -2.32
C ILE A 36 -16.38 0.64 -2.00
N ILE A 37 -15.68 0.03 -2.94
CA ILE A 37 -14.99 -1.24 -2.74
C ILE A 37 -13.53 -0.94 -2.43
N LEU A 38 -13.08 -1.31 -1.24
CA LEU A 38 -11.69 -1.24 -0.82
C LEU A 38 -10.96 -2.48 -1.34
N ILE A 39 -9.96 -2.31 -2.19
CA ILE A 39 -9.16 -3.41 -2.74
C ILE A 39 -7.78 -3.38 -2.08
N CYS A 40 -7.59 -4.26 -1.09
CA CYS A 40 -6.39 -4.36 -0.28
C CYS A 40 -5.35 -5.23 -0.98
N VAL A 41 -4.15 -4.71 -1.20
CA VAL A 41 -3.05 -5.44 -1.85
C VAL A 41 -2.25 -6.23 -0.82
N LEU A 42 -2.42 -7.55 -0.82
CA LEU A 42 -1.76 -8.46 0.11
C LEU A 42 -0.26 -8.60 -0.21
N LYS A 43 0.60 -8.72 0.83
CA LYS A 43 0.28 -8.86 2.28
C LYS A 43 0.42 -7.52 3.02
N GLY A 44 1.27 -6.63 2.54
CA GLY A 44 1.77 -5.47 3.29
C GLY A 44 0.70 -4.46 3.68
N SER A 45 -0.27 -4.22 2.81
CA SER A 45 -1.27 -3.18 3.06
C SER A 45 -2.37 -3.54 4.09
N VAL A 46 -2.39 -4.79 4.60
CA VAL A 46 -3.49 -5.27 5.47
C VAL A 46 -3.68 -4.38 6.70
N MET A 47 -2.60 -4.03 7.41
CA MET A 47 -2.68 -3.19 8.62
C MET A 47 -3.26 -1.82 8.30
N PHE A 48 -2.73 -1.17 7.28
CA PHE A 48 -3.19 0.14 6.83
C PHE A 48 -4.64 0.11 6.32
N ALA A 49 -5.01 -0.91 5.53
CA ALA A 49 -6.36 -1.04 4.98
C ALA A 49 -7.41 -1.17 6.09
N VAL A 50 -7.13 -1.96 7.13
CA VAL A 50 -8.03 -2.15 8.27
C VAL A 50 -8.18 -0.87 9.08
N ASP A 51 -7.09 -0.17 9.38
CA ASP A 51 -7.15 1.07 10.17
C ASP A 51 -7.77 2.22 9.38
N LEU A 52 -7.44 2.35 8.08
CA LEU A 52 -8.10 3.33 7.21
C LEU A 52 -9.61 3.07 7.11
N ALA A 53 -10.03 1.81 6.96
CA ALA A 53 -11.46 1.46 6.84
C ALA A 53 -12.27 1.88 8.07
N LYS A 54 -11.70 1.84 9.27
CA LYS A 54 -12.35 2.31 10.52
C LYS A 54 -12.60 3.82 10.54
N GLU A 55 -11.80 4.59 9.81
CA GLU A 55 -11.89 6.05 9.72
C GLU A 55 -12.83 6.53 8.59
N LEU A 56 -13.32 5.61 7.74
CA LEU A 56 -14.24 5.94 6.66
C LEU A 56 -15.68 6.06 7.18
N SER A 57 -16.37 7.14 6.81
CA SER A 57 -17.79 7.36 7.14
C SER A 57 -18.76 7.02 5.99
N VAL A 58 -18.26 6.36 4.94
CA VAL A 58 -19.04 5.85 3.81
C VAL A 58 -19.19 4.34 3.89
N VAL A 59 -20.17 3.79 3.19
CA VAL A 59 -20.35 2.32 3.15
C VAL A 59 -19.22 1.70 2.35
N THR A 60 -18.56 0.72 2.95
CA THR A 60 -17.42 0.02 2.32
C THR A 60 -17.65 -1.49 2.26
N GLU A 61 -17.12 -2.11 1.23
CA GLU A 61 -16.86 -3.54 1.14
C GLU A 61 -15.35 -3.74 0.96
N MET A 62 -14.80 -4.87 1.41
CA MET A 62 -13.37 -5.17 1.28
C MET A 62 -13.16 -6.38 0.40
N GLU A 63 -12.24 -6.23 -0.54
CA GLU A 63 -11.70 -7.29 -1.39
C GLU A 63 -10.19 -7.34 -1.24
N PHE A 64 -9.61 -8.50 -1.54
CA PHE A 64 -8.19 -8.72 -1.39
C PHE A 64 -7.60 -9.23 -2.71
N VAL A 65 -6.48 -8.62 -3.09
CA VAL A 65 -5.71 -9.03 -4.26
C VAL A 65 -4.28 -9.33 -3.85
N ARG A 66 -3.60 -10.16 -4.61
CA ARG A 66 -2.17 -10.36 -4.46
C ARG A 66 -1.51 -10.32 -5.82
N THR A 67 -0.50 -9.50 -5.94
CA THR A 67 0.34 -9.40 -7.13
C THR A 67 1.71 -9.99 -6.88
N TYR A 68 2.40 -10.29 -7.96
CA TYR A 68 3.82 -10.64 -7.96
C TYR A 68 4.54 -9.83 -9.03
N SER A 69 5.60 -9.16 -8.66
CA SER A 69 6.47 -8.43 -9.58
C SER A 69 7.68 -9.30 -9.94
N TYR A 70 7.90 -9.54 -11.23
CA TYR A 70 9.07 -10.28 -11.69
C TYR A 70 10.34 -9.45 -11.53
N GLY A 71 11.33 -10.02 -10.84
CA GLY A 71 12.68 -9.49 -10.67
C GLY A 71 13.36 -10.15 -9.48
N ALA A 72 14.53 -10.71 -9.68
CA ALA A 72 15.40 -11.17 -8.58
C ALA A 72 16.22 -9.97 -8.08
N GLY A 73 16.06 -9.61 -6.81
CA GLY A 73 16.84 -8.52 -6.18
C GLY A 73 16.22 -7.13 -6.34
N THR A 74 17.05 -6.10 -6.31
CA THR A 74 16.67 -4.68 -6.31
C THR A 74 16.13 -4.14 -7.64
N GLU A 75 16.13 -4.95 -8.72
CA GLU A 75 15.63 -4.56 -10.03
C GLU A 75 14.44 -5.41 -10.45
N SER A 76 13.23 -4.83 -10.43
CA SER A 76 12.05 -5.44 -11.05
C SER A 76 12.09 -5.21 -12.56
N THR A 77 11.77 -6.24 -13.35
CA THR A 77 11.60 -6.14 -14.82
C THR A 77 10.40 -5.30 -15.22
N GLY A 78 9.56 -4.91 -14.25
CA GLY A 78 8.33 -4.14 -14.47
C GLY A 78 7.12 -4.99 -14.81
N GLU A 79 7.27 -6.30 -15.04
CA GLU A 79 6.14 -7.19 -15.29
C GLU A 79 5.45 -7.54 -13.97
N VAL A 80 4.16 -7.25 -13.88
CA VAL A 80 3.31 -7.55 -12.72
C VAL A 80 2.29 -8.61 -13.13
N LYS A 81 2.10 -9.61 -12.28
CA LYS A 81 1.06 -10.67 -12.48
C LYS A 81 0.17 -10.76 -11.25
N MET A 82 -1.12 -11.06 -11.49
CA MET A 82 -2.05 -11.43 -10.43
C MET A 82 -1.73 -12.83 -9.93
N LEU A 83 -1.61 -13.00 -8.62
CA LEU A 83 -1.57 -14.30 -7.93
C LEU A 83 -2.90 -14.66 -7.29
N ILE A 84 -3.58 -13.65 -6.71
CA ILE A 84 -4.92 -13.76 -6.15
C ILE A 84 -5.70 -12.57 -6.71
N ASP A 85 -6.79 -12.86 -7.39
CA ASP A 85 -7.74 -11.87 -7.89
C ASP A 85 -9.05 -11.99 -7.11
N PHE A 86 -9.81 -10.92 -7.03
CA PHE A 86 -11.16 -10.98 -6.46
C PHE A 86 -12.12 -11.59 -7.49
N ASP A 87 -13.02 -12.44 -6.99
CA ASP A 87 -14.05 -13.12 -7.79
C ASP A 87 -15.41 -12.53 -7.43
N ARG A 88 -15.79 -11.48 -8.18
CA ARG A 88 -17.12 -10.88 -8.05
C ARG A 88 -17.63 -10.38 -9.39
N ASP A 89 -18.89 -10.73 -9.65
CA ASP A 89 -19.56 -10.39 -10.92
C ASP A 89 -20.13 -8.96 -10.90
N ASP A 90 -20.23 -8.32 -9.71
CA ASP A 90 -20.87 -7.04 -9.50
C ASP A 90 -19.90 -5.86 -9.38
N ILE A 91 -18.65 -6.01 -9.86
CA ILE A 91 -17.68 -4.91 -9.90
C ILE A 91 -18.06 -3.82 -10.88
N ALA A 92 -18.87 -4.19 -11.90
CA ALA A 92 -19.36 -3.25 -12.88
C ALA A 92 -20.15 -2.11 -12.20
N ASP A 93 -19.86 -0.88 -12.62
CA ASP A 93 -20.47 0.34 -12.07
C ASP A 93 -20.12 0.64 -10.59
N CYS A 94 -19.17 -0.05 -9.98
CA CYS A 94 -18.67 0.25 -8.64
C CYS A 94 -17.54 1.27 -8.66
N ASP A 95 -17.46 2.09 -7.60
CA ASP A 95 -16.29 2.91 -7.30
C ASP A 95 -15.31 2.08 -6.46
N CYS A 96 -14.05 1.97 -6.89
CA CYS A 96 -13.03 1.17 -6.23
C CYS A 96 -11.90 2.06 -5.68
N LEU A 97 -11.36 1.68 -4.51
CA LEU A 97 -10.19 2.28 -3.90
C LEU A 97 -9.14 1.20 -3.64
N VAL A 98 -8.05 1.22 -4.40
CA VAL A 98 -6.92 0.32 -4.19
C VAL A 98 -6.07 0.84 -3.04
N ILE A 99 -5.78 0.00 -2.06
CA ILE A 99 -5.01 0.34 -0.87
C ILE A 99 -3.69 -0.42 -0.89
N GLU A 100 -2.60 0.33 -0.84
CA GLU A 100 -1.21 -0.17 -0.86
C GLU A 100 -0.45 0.33 0.36
N ASP A 101 0.51 -0.44 0.84
CA ASP A 101 1.41 -0.04 1.93
C ASP A 101 2.45 0.99 1.47
N ILE A 102 3.10 0.74 0.35
CA ILE A 102 4.16 1.59 -0.19
C ILE A 102 4.17 1.61 -1.71
N VAL A 103 4.37 2.79 -2.29
CA VAL A 103 4.59 2.93 -3.73
C VAL A 103 6.04 3.26 -4.02
N ASP A 104 6.73 2.32 -4.64
CA ASP A 104 8.08 2.48 -5.18
C ASP A 104 8.03 2.82 -6.68
N SER A 105 8.11 1.81 -7.55
CA SER A 105 8.15 1.99 -9.01
C SER A 105 6.84 2.51 -9.62
N GLY A 106 5.72 2.26 -8.95
CA GLY A 106 4.38 2.56 -9.45
C GLY A 106 3.78 1.47 -10.36
N ASN A 107 4.56 0.47 -10.78
CA ASN A 107 4.10 -0.58 -11.70
C ASN A 107 2.90 -1.36 -11.16
N THR A 108 2.92 -1.74 -9.89
CA THR A 108 1.85 -2.52 -9.25
C THR A 108 0.52 -1.77 -9.28
N LEU A 109 0.51 -0.53 -8.81
CA LEU A 109 -0.72 0.27 -8.77
C LEU A 109 -1.24 0.60 -10.17
N LYS A 110 -0.36 0.95 -11.10
CA LYS A 110 -0.74 1.16 -12.51
C LYS A 110 -1.40 -0.07 -13.09
N PHE A 111 -0.79 -1.24 -12.94
CA PHE A 111 -1.34 -2.52 -13.40
C PHE A 111 -2.71 -2.80 -12.76
N LEU A 112 -2.86 -2.61 -11.44
CA LEU A 112 -4.12 -2.86 -10.74
C LEU A 112 -5.23 -1.91 -11.18
N VAL A 113 -4.95 -0.63 -11.38
CA VAL A 113 -5.92 0.34 -11.90
C VAL A 113 -6.43 -0.10 -13.28
N GLU A 114 -5.52 -0.44 -14.20
CA GLU A 114 -5.88 -0.91 -15.54
C GLU A 114 -6.68 -2.22 -15.48
N HIS A 115 -6.28 -3.17 -14.63
CA HIS A 115 -6.95 -4.46 -14.45
C HIS A 115 -8.38 -4.31 -13.92
N ILE A 116 -8.58 -3.47 -12.89
CA ILE A 116 -9.90 -3.26 -12.26
C ILE A 116 -10.82 -2.50 -13.20
N LEU A 117 -10.33 -1.51 -13.93
CA LEU A 117 -11.09 -0.81 -14.98
C LEU A 117 -11.50 -1.76 -16.10
N ALA A 118 -10.61 -2.68 -16.52
CA ALA A 118 -10.93 -3.68 -17.53
C ALA A 118 -12.02 -4.68 -17.09
N LYS A 119 -12.19 -4.89 -15.77
CA LYS A 119 -13.32 -5.65 -15.20
C LYS A 119 -14.63 -4.86 -15.18
N GLY A 120 -14.62 -3.59 -15.58
CA GLY A 120 -15.82 -2.76 -15.70
C GLY A 120 -16.11 -1.81 -14.53
N ALA A 121 -15.19 -1.64 -13.58
CA ALA A 121 -15.36 -0.67 -12.50
C ALA A 121 -15.61 0.73 -13.05
N ARG A 122 -16.55 1.47 -12.42
CA ARG A 122 -16.90 2.85 -12.82
C ARG A 122 -15.74 3.82 -12.61
N SER A 123 -15.07 3.69 -11.50
CA SER A 123 -13.87 4.46 -11.18
C SER A 123 -12.91 3.66 -10.31
N VAL A 124 -11.62 3.95 -10.46
CA VAL A 124 -10.57 3.38 -9.60
C VAL A 124 -9.70 4.54 -9.14
N LYS A 125 -9.61 4.73 -7.83
CA LYS A 125 -8.63 5.59 -7.17
C LYS A 125 -7.67 4.75 -6.34
N THR A 126 -6.55 5.34 -5.95
CA THR A 126 -5.48 4.67 -5.21
C THR A 126 -5.13 5.42 -3.94
N CYS A 127 -4.89 4.68 -2.86
CA CYS A 127 -4.46 5.20 -1.57
C CYS A 127 -3.24 4.42 -1.09
N THR A 128 -2.17 5.13 -0.73
CA THR A 128 -0.97 4.52 -0.18
C THR A 128 -0.61 5.11 1.17
N LEU A 129 -0.10 4.29 2.09
CA LEU A 129 0.46 4.79 3.34
C LEU A 129 1.76 5.55 3.08
N LEU A 130 2.67 4.93 2.31
CA LEU A 130 4.00 5.48 2.03
C LEU A 130 4.21 5.68 0.52
N ASP A 131 4.91 6.74 0.17
CA ASP A 131 5.27 7.05 -1.21
C ASP A 131 6.77 7.37 -1.33
N LYS A 132 7.47 6.70 -2.27
CA LYS A 132 8.87 6.95 -2.64
C LYS A 132 8.96 7.48 -4.07
N PRO A 133 8.70 8.77 -4.34
CA PRO A 133 8.71 9.31 -5.71
C PRO A 133 10.04 9.13 -6.44
N SER A 134 11.16 9.12 -5.70
CA SER A 134 12.51 8.93 -6.27
C SER A 134 12.73 7.57 -6.94
N ARG A 135 11.90 6.56 -6.59
CA ARG A 135 11.97 5.22 -7.17
C ARG A 135 11.00 4.99 -8.32
N ARG A 136 10.25 6.01 -8.72
CA ARG A 136 9.23 5.89 -9.75
C ARG A 136 9.84 5.50 -11.10
N LYS A 137 9.30 4.43 -11.72
CA LYS A 137 9.70 3.93 -13.06
C LYS A 137 8.64 4.20 -14.14
N VAL A 138 7.42 4.52 -13.71
CA VAL A 138 6.29 4.84 -14.60
C VAL A 138 5.65 6.16 -14.19
N ASP A 139 5.00 6.85 -15.12
CA ASP A 139 4.21 8.05 -14.80
C ASP A 139 2.93 7.62 -14.06
N PHE A 140 3.03 7.60 -12.74
CA PHE A 140 1.95 7.22 -11.84
C PHE A 140 2.12 7.93 -10.50
N ASN A 141 1.07 8.58 -10.03
CA ASN A 141 0.99 9.15 -8.70
C ASN A 141 -0.28 8.63 -8.01
N PRO A 142 -0.22 8.21 -6.75
CA PRO A 142 -1.41 7.84 -5.98
C PRO A 142 -2.36 9.03 -5.84
N ASP A 143 -3.69 8.75 -5.83
CA ASP A 143 -4.70 9.79 -5.59
C ASP A 143 -4.66 10.30 -4.15
N TYR A 144 -4.38 9.41 -3.20
CA TYR A 144 -4.26 9.72 -1.78
C TYR A 144 -2.94 9.18 -1.25
N THR A 145 -2.15 10.06 -0.62
CA THR A 145 -0.84 9.72 -0.06
C THR A 145 -0.78 10.02 1.42
N GLY A 146 -0.41 9.01 2.21
CA GLY A 146 -0.18 9.15 3.64
C GLY A 146 1.04 10.02 3.93
N LYS A 147 2.22 9.52 3.57
CA LYS A 147 3.49 10.21 3.79
C LYS A 147 4.47 9.92 2.67
N THR A 148 5.10 10.97 2.15
CA THR A 148 6.26 10.83 1.27
C THR A 148 7.51 10.58 2.12
N ILE A 149 8.28 9.55 1.74
CA ILE A 149 9.48 9.14 2.46
C ILE A 149 10.72 9.11 1.55
N PRO A 150 11.94 9.24 2.12
CA PRO A 150 13.18 9.05 1.37
C PRO A 150 13.35 7.60 0.92
N ASP A 151 14.35 7.37 0.04
CA ASP A 151 14.70 6.02 -0.43
C ASP A 151 15.49 5.26 0.65
N GLU A 152 14.77 4.83 1.67
CA GLU A 152 15.27 4.04 2.79
C GLU A 152 14.62 2.65 2.76
N PHE A 153 15.33 1.62 3.22
CA PHE A 153 14.73 0.29 3.37
C PHE A 153 13.91 0.26 4.67
N VAL A 154 12.61 0.08 4.55
CA VAL A 154 11.65 0.21 5.65
C VAL A 154 10.93 -1.10 5.94
N PHE A 155 10.51 -1.30 7.20
CA PHE A 155 9.76 -2.45 7.67
C PHE A 155 8.84 -2.08 8.83
N GLY A 156 7.89 -2.96 9.15
CA GLY A 156 6.88 -2.75 10.19
C GLY A 156 5.56 -2.24 9.64
N TYR A 157 4.51 -2.37 10.41
CA TYR A 157 3.13 -1.98 10.08
C TYR A 157 2.67 -2.53 8.71
N GLY A 158 2.80 -3.85 8.56
CA GLY A 158 2.48 -4.57 7.33
C GLY A 158 3.67 -4.82 6.42
N LEU A 159 4.61 -3.88 6.33
CA LEU A 159 5.87 -4.05 5.58
C LEU A 159 6.75 -5.09 6.26
N ASP A 160 7.37 -5.95 5.46
CA ASP A 160 8.22 -7.01 6.00
C ASP A 160 9.72 -6.74 5.90
N LEU A 161 10.43 -7.45 6.74
CA LEU A 161 11.84 -7.74 6.59
C LEU A 161 11.98 -9.27 6.61
N PHE A 162 12.16 -9.90 5.43
CA PHE A 162 12.22 -11.36 5.25
C PHE A 162 10.99 -12.12 5.77
N GLU A 163 9.80 -11.65 5.44
CA GLU A 163 8.48 -12.16 5.89
C GLU A 163 8.19 -11.97 7.38
N GLU A 164 9.06 -11.31 8.14
CA GLU A 164 8.93 -11.03 9.57
C GLU A 164 8.58 -9.56 9.84
N TYR A 165 8.22 -9.22 11.08
CA TYR A 165 8.03 -7.86 11.62
C TYR A 165 6.87 -7.05 11.05
N ARG A 166 5.94 -7.66 10.32
CA ARG A 166 4.73 -6.97 9.83
C ARG A 166 3.80 -6.51 10.94
N ASP A 167 3.90 -7.12 12.12
CA ASP A 167 3.09 -6.89 13.32
C ASP A 167 3.51 -5.66 14.15
N LEU A 168 4.64 -5.03 13.82
CA LEU A 168 5.07 -3.82 14.52
C LEU A 168 4.07 -2.67 14.30
N PRO A 169 3.76 -1.87 15.34
CA PRO A 169 2.77 -0.79 15.21
C PRO A 169 3.30 0.47 14.53
N TYR A 170 4.55 0.48 14.10
CA TYR A 170 5.26 1.60 13.50
C TYR A 170 6.03 1.16 12.26
N VAL A 171 6.46 2.12 11.44
CA VAL A 171 7.40 1.89 10.34
C VAL A 171 8.79 2.33 10.76
N ALA A 172 9.76 1.44 10.62
CA ALA A 172 11.17 1.69 10.94
C ALA A 172 12.06 1.57 9.72
N VAL A 173 13.22 2.23 9.76
CA VAL A 173 14.31 2.10 8.77
C VAL A 173 15.26 1.00 9.22
N VAL A 174 15.62 0.12 8.29
CA VAL A 174 16.61 -0.93 8.55
C VAL A 174 18.00 -0.33 8.74
N SER A 175 18.73 -0.82 9.72
CA SER A 175 20.13 -0.42 9.97
C SER A 175 21.02 -0.84 8.79
N PRO A 176 21.86 0.07 8.24
CA PRO A 176 22.82 -0.26 7.20
C PRO A 176 23.81 -1.37 7.63
N ASP A 177 24.19 -1.39 8.90
CA ASP A 177 25.08 -2.44 9.44
C ASP A 177 24.39 -3.81 9.39
N TYR A 178 23.08 -3.85 9.63
CA TYR A 178 22.32 -5.09 9.52
C TYR A 178 22.18 -5.52 8.06
N LEU A 179 21.88 -4.62 7.13
CA LEU A 179 21.85 -4.93 5.69
C LEU A 179 23.19 -5.48 5.20
N ALA A 180 24.31 -4.89 5.63
CA ALA A 180 25.65 -5.37 5.29
C ALA A 180 25.90 -6.81 5.77
N THR A 181 25.32 -7.25 6.92
CA THR A 181 25.42 -8.65 7.37
C THR A 181 24.69 -9.63 6.47
N LEU A 182 23.76 -9.14 5.64
CA LEU A 182 22.94 -9.93 4.71
C LEU A 182 23.48 -9.88 3.28
N GLY A 183 24.54 -9.10 3.03
CA GLY A 183 25.11 -8.91 1.70
C GLY A 183 24.27 -7.99 0.79
N LEU A 184 23.45 -7.09 1.39
CA LEU A 184 22.57 -6.13 0.73
C LEU A 184 23.12 -4.70 0.84
#